data_851ccdc83f4b49284dfa8469a0c7a718
#
_entry.id   851ccdc83f4b49284dfa8469a0c7a718
#
_cell.length_a   1.000
_cell.length_b   1.000
_cell.length_c   1.000
_cell.angle_alpha   90.00
_cell.angle_beta   90.00
_cell.angle_gamma   90.00
#
_symmetry.space_group_name_H-M   'P 1'
#
loop_
_entity.id
_entity.type
_entity.pdbx_description
1 polymer ?
#
loop_
_entity_poly.entity_id
_entity_poly.type
_entity_poly.pdbx_seq_one_letter_code
_entity_poly.pdbx_strand_id
1 'polypeptide(L)'
;MLFVYSVFRDGWPQGRFGKIVLKMEKDFVDIIHLIKQSRANAIKTVNAELINLYWNIGAYIARKLEQSEWGNAVVFELAQYIQQKEPEIKGFSDKNLWRMKQFYETYKDFPKLSTALREISWSHNLTIFSRCKTIEEQTFYIKLSKQENYSCRELDRQISASLFERTMIGNAHSSPILKNNTAKDLVGAFKDSYIFEFLNLPEFYSESELQRGLIKEMKAFILELGRDFLFIGEEYKLQVGNSDFYIDLLFYHRGLQCLVAFELKTDKFRPDHLGQLNFYLEALDRDVKKPNENPSIGILLCKDKDSEVVEYALSRSLSPTMVAEYKTQLPDKQLLQQKLHELFDSQS
;
A
#
# COMPACT_ATOMS: atom_id res chain seq x y z
N MET A 1 -10.84 -20.41 27.02
CA MET A 1 -9.96 -19.73 28.00
C MET A 1 -10.34 -19.96 29.46
N LEU A 2 -11.60 -20.15 29.80
CA LEU A 2 -12.08 -20.41 31.19
C LEU A 2 -11.95 -21.85 31.69
N PHE A 3 -11.76 -22.84 30.82
CA PHE A 3 -11.74 -24.25 31.21
C PHE A 3 -10.41 -24.77 31.76
N VAL A 4 -9.29 -24.12 31.49
CA VAL A 4 -7.95 -24.51 31.99
C VAL A 4 -7.69 -23.96 33.40
N TYR A 5 -8.38 -22.91 33.81
CA TYR A 5 -8.19 -22.27 35.13
C TYR A 5 -8.78 -23.04 36.30
N SER A 6 -9.71 -23.97 36.08
CA SER A 6 -10.44 -24.62 37.17
C SER A 6 -9.78 -25.90 37.72
N VAL A 7 -8.82 -26.50 37.03
CA VAL A 7 -8.25 -27.82 37.38
C VAL A 7 -7.00 -27.75 38.25
N PHE A 8 -6.34 -26.59 38.40
CA PHE A 8 -5.03 -26.51 39.08
C PHE A 8 -4.93 -25.44 40.17
N ARG A 9 -5.99 -25.19 40.94
CA ARG A 9 -6.04 -24.06 41.86
C ARG A 9 -5.38 -24.28 43.24
N ASP A 10 -5.07 -25.49 43.64
CA ASP A 10 -4.61 -25.79 44.99
C ASP A 10 -3.19 -26.42 45.00
N GLY A 11 -2.18 -25.60 45.30
CA GLY A 11 -0.90 -26.13 45.76
C GLY A 11 0.43 -25.59 45.18
N TRP A 12 0.45 -24.57 44.30
CA TRP A 12 1.71 -24.06 43.73
C TRP A 12 1.98 -22.59 44.07
N PRO A 13 3.27 -22.20 44.31
CA PRO A 13 3.65 -20.82 44.57
C PRO A 13 3.30 -19.92 43.37
N GLN A 14 2.50 -18.89 43.58
CA GLN A 14 1.95 -18.02 42.54
C GLN A 14 2.99 -17.43 41.57
N GLY A 15 4.24 -17.17 42.01
CA GLY A 15 5.28 -16.60 41.17
C GLY A 15 5.90 -17.57 40.16
N ARG A 16 5.88 -18.87 40.37
CA ARG A 16 6.39 -19.89 39.43
C ARG A 16 5.37 -20.30 38.39
N PHE A 17 4.10 -20.36 38.77
CA PHE A 17 3.01 -20.75 37.90
C PHE A 17 2.76 -19.71 36.80
N GLY A 18 2.75 -18.42 37.15
CA GLY A 18 2.62 -17.34 36.16
C GLY A 18 3.74 -17.34 35.10
N LYS A 19 4.98 -17.63 35.50
CA LYS A 19 6.11 -17.73 34.56
C LYS A 19 6.01 -18.94 33.61
N ILE A 20 5.49 -20.06 34.10
CA ILE A 20 5.31 -21.28 33.27
C ILE A 20 4.17 -21.08 32.27
N VAL A 21 3.05 -20.51 32.67
CA VAL A 21 1.91 -20.22 31.78
C VAL A 21 2.33 -19.19 30.71
N LEU A 22 2.99 -18.12 31.08
CA LEU A 22 3.51 -17.11 30.11
C LEU A 22 4.52 -17.72 29.13
N LYS A 23 5.37 -18.63 29.58
CA LYS A 23 6.31 -19.35 28.71
C LYS A 23 5.58 -20.29 27.74
N MET A 24 4.60 -21.04 28.21
CA MET A 24 3.78 -21.92 27.35
C MET A 24 2.96 -21.11 26.33
N GLU A 25 2.39 -19.96 26.71
CA GLU A 25 1.69 -19.09 25.77
C GLU A 25 2.63 -18.54 24.69
N LYS A 26 3.86 -18.18 25.06
CA LYS A 26 4.87 -17.77 24.09
C LYS A 26 5.24 -18.90 23.12
N ASP A 27 5.45 -20.11 23.62
CA ASP A 27 5.75 -21.28 22.80
C ASP A 27 4.58 -21.61 21.84
N PHE A 28 3.33 -21.43 22.26
CA PHE A 28 2.16 -21.59 21.38
C PHE A 28 2.08 -20.52 20.32
N VAL A 29 2.39 -19.28 20.64
CA VAL A 29 2.49 -18.18 19.66
C VAL A 29 3.57 -18.46 18.63
N ASP A 30 4.74 -18.96 19.05
CA ASP A 30 5.83 -19.33 18.15
C ASP A 30 5.44 -20.47 17.20
N ILE A 31 4.72 -21.49 17.70
CA ILE A 31 4.18 -22.58 16.87
C ILE A 31 3.16 -22.04 15.86
N ILE A 32 2.25 -21.17 16.28
CA ILE A 32 1.29 -20.53 15.37
C ILE A 32 2.00 -19.72 14.29
N HIS A 33 3.07 -19.03 14.65
CA HIS A 33 3.90 -18.27 13.70
C HIS A 33 4.55 -19.20 12.68
N LEU A 34 5.14 -20.31 13.10
CA LEU A 34 5.73 -21.34 12.24
C LEU A 34 4.69 -21.92 11.26
N ILE A 35 3.47 -22.23 11.75
CA ILE A 35 2.38 -22.72 10.90
C ILE A 35 2.00 -21.69 9.85
N LYS A 36 1.83 -20.41 10.26
CA LYS A 36 1.49 -19.32 9.33
C LYS A 36 2.58 -19.11 8.29
N GLN A 37 3.84 -19.12 8.68
CA GLN A 37 4.99 -18.97 7.80
C GLN A 37 5.08 -20.13 6.80
N SER A 38 4.93 -21.37 7.26
CA SER A 38 4.94 -22.56 6.39
C SER A 38 3.80 -22.52 5.35
N ARG A 39 2.59 -22.15 5.78
CA ARG A 39 1.44 -21.98 4.87
C ARG A 39 1.70 -20.88 3.82
N ALA A 40 2.24 -19.74 4.25
CA ALA A 40 2.56 -18.64 3.33
C ALA A 40 3.62 -19.05 2.30
N ASN A 41 4.65 -19.80 2.73
CA ASN A 41 5.68 -20.33 1.83
C ASN A 41 5.11 -21.34 0.83
N ALA A 42 4.24 -22.24 1.28
CA ALA A 42 3.58 -23.20 0.40
C ALA A 42 2.74 -22.49 -0.68
N ILE A 43 1.96 -21.46 -0.31
CA ILE A 43 1.17 -20.67 -1.27
C ILE A 43 2.08 -19.96 -2.28
N LYS A 44 3.21 -19.38 -1.85
CA LYS A 44 4.17 -18.75 -2.75
C LYS A 44 4.77 -19.73 -3.75
N THR A 45 5.12 -20.92 -3.29
CA THR A 45 5.67 -21.98 -4.17
C THR A 45 4.62 -22.41 -5.20
N VAL A 46 3.38 -22.66 -4.78
CA VAL A 46 2.28 -23.03 -5.70
C VAL A 46 2.03 -21.93 -6.73
N ASN A 47 2.03 -20.65 -6.32
CA ASN A 47 1.89 -19.53 -7.24
C ASN A 47 3.03 -19.47 -8.26
N ALA A 48 4.27 -19.62 -7.80
CA ALA A 48 5.43 -19.59 -8.69
C ALA A 48 5.38 -20.69 -9.74
N GLU A 49 5.04 -21.91 -9.34
CA GLU A 49 4.88 -23.05 -10.26
C GLU A 49 3.72 -22.83 -11.25
N LEU A 50 2.60 -22.25 -10.79
CA LEU A 50 1.48 -21.93 -11.66
C LEU A 50 1.86 -20.87 -12.71
N ILE A 51 2.57 -19.82 -12.32
CA ILE A 51 3.04 -18.79 -13.26
C ILE A 51 4.05 -19.37 -14.25
N ASN A 52 4.95 -20.24 -13.79
CA ASN A 52 5.87 -20.96 -14.68
C ASN A 52 5.12 -21.82 -15.71
N LEU A 53 4.11 -22.55 -15.27
CA LEU A 53 3.26 -23.35 -16.15
C LEU A 53 2.60 -22.47 -17.22
N TYR A 54 1.99 -21.36 -16.82
CA TYR A 54 1.31 -20.44 -17.74
C TYR A 54 2.28 -19.76 -18.69
N TRP A 55 3.46 -19.43 -18.23
CA TRP A 55 4.55 -18.94 -19.07
C TRP A 55 4.94 -19.95 -20.16
N ASN A 56 5.17 -21.20 -19.78
CA ASN A 56 5.59 -22.27 -20.68
C ASN A 56 4.49 -22.59 -21.72
N ILE A 57 3.22 -22.61 -21.29
CA ILE A 57 2.08 -22.78 -22.21
C ILE A 57 2.01 -21.60 -23.18
N GLY A 58 2.13 -20.37 -22.67
CA GLY A 58 2.15 -19.15 -23.48
C GLY A 58 3.26 -19.17 -24.53
N ALA A 59 4.48 -19.54 -24.13
CA ALA A 59 5.63 -19.70 -25.02
C ALA A 59 5.39 -20.78 -26.11
N TYR A 60 4.80 -21.90 -25.72
CA TYR A 60 4.47 -22.97 -26.63
C TYR A 60 3.47 -22.53 -27.69
N ILE A 61 2.36 -21.89 -27.26
CA ILE A 61 1.32 -21.38 -28.18
C ILE A 61 1.91 -20.31 -29.11
N ALA A 62 2.66 -19.34 -28.56
CA ALA A 62 3.29 -18.27 -29.34
C ALA A 62 4.17 -18.84 -30.46
N ARG A 63 5.06 -19.79 -30.15
CA ARG A 63 5.95 -20.44 -31.10
C ARG A 63 5.18 -21.18 -32.20
N LYS A 64 4.12 -21.95 -31.84
CA LYS A 64 3.32 -22.70 -32.81
C LYS A 64 2.55 -21.80 -33.78
N LEU A 65 2.08 -20.69 -33.32
CA LEU A 65 1.41 -19.65 -34.16
C LEU A 65 2.43 -18.93 -35.07
N GLU A 66 3.62 -18.60 -34.55
CA GLU A 66 4.69 -17.96 -35.33
C GLU A 66 5.19 -18.85 -36.48
N GLN A 67 5.31 -20.17 -36.22
CA GLN A 67 5.74 -21.16 -37.23
C GLN A 67 4.64 -21.50 -38.22
N SER A 68 3.48 -20.86 -38.15
CA SER A 68 2.29 -21.15 -39.00
C SER A 68 1.82 -22.62 -38.92
N GLU A 69 2.22 -23.34 -37.88
CA GLU A 69 1.73 -24.69 -37.61
C GLU A 69 0.31 -24.72 -37.08
N TRP A 70 -0.07 -23.64 -36.34
CA TRP A 70 -1.39 -23.46 -35.77
C TRP A 70 -2.08 -22.21 -36.34
N GLY A 71 -3.39 -22.32 -36.63
CA GLY A 71 -4.26 -21.18 -36.82
C GLY A 71 -4.94 -20.77 -35.51
N ASN A 72 -5.55 -19.60 -35.47
CA ASN A 72 -6.24 -19.09 -34.29
C ASN A 72 -7.34 -20.03 -33.73
N ALA A 73 -7.98 -20.83 -34.60
CA ALA A 73 -9.00 -21.80 -34.20
C ALA A 73 -8.42 -22.94 -33.35
N VAL A 74 -7.15 -23.30 -33.53
CA VAL A 74 -6.52 -24.41 -32.80
C VAL A 74 -6.42 -24.16 -31.30
N VAL A 75 -6.30 -22.90 -30.87
CA VAL A 75 -6.31 -22.56 -29.43
C VAL A 75 -7.67 -22.85 -28.78
N PHE A 76 -8.76 -22.61 -29.50
CA PHE A 76 -10.09 -22.99 -29.06
C PHE A 76 -10.27 -24.52 -29.03
N GLU A 77 -9.81 -25.22 -30.06
CA GLU A 77 -9.83 -26.68 -30.11
C GLU A 77 -8.99 -27.30 -28.97
N LEU A 78 -7.82 -26.73 -28.65
CA LEU A 78 -7.00 -27.11 -27.49
C LEU A 78 -7.77 -26.99 -26.20
N ALA A 79 -8.47 -25.86 -25.98
CA ALA A 79 -9.27 -25.66 -24.79
C ALA A 79 -10.37 -26.72 -24.65
N GLN A 80 -11.07 -27.02 -25.74
CA GLN A 80 -12.09 -28.08 -25.76
C GLN A 80 -11.48 -29.47 -25.53
N TYR A 81 -10.33 -29.77 -26.14
CA TYR A 81 -9.64 -31.04 -25.94
C TYR A 81 -9.25 -31.26 -24.48
N ILE A 82 -8.66 -30.23 -23.83
CA ILE A 82 -8.31 -30.28 -22.40
C ILE A 82 -9.56 -30.55 -21.57
N GLN A 83 -10.66 -29.81 -21.81
CA GLN A 83 -11.90 -29.94 -21.07
C GLN A 83 -12.53 -31.34 -21.20
N GLN A 84 -12.43 -31.96 -22.39
CA GLN A 84 -12.99 -33.28 -22.65
C GLN A 84 -12.13 -34.40 -22.06
N LYS A 85 -10.82 -34.29 -22.18
CA LYS A 85 -9.87 -35.34 -21.75
C LYS A 85 -9.59 -35.29 -20.25
N GLU A 86 -9.52 -34.09 -19.71
CA GLU A 86 -9.13 -33.82 -18.33
C GLU A 86 -10.12 -32.84 -17.64
N PRO A 87 -11.38 -33.26 -17.44
CA PRO A 87 -12.45 -32.38 -16.94
C PRO A 87 -12.18 -31.82 -15.54
N GLU A 88 -11.32 -32.46 -14.76
CA GLU A 88 -10.87 -32.01 -13.44
C GLU A 88 -9.92 -30.80 -13.51
N ILE A 89 -9.20 -30.63 -14.62
CA ILE A 89 -8.23 -29.54 -14.81
C ILE A 89 -9.00 -28.26 -15.13
N LYS A 90 -8.90 -27.24 -14.23
CA LYS A 90 -9.54 -25.93 -14.41
C LYS A 90 -8.53 -24.86 -14.79
N GLY A 91 -9.02 -23.78 -15.40
CA GLY A 91 -8.20 -22.62 -15.70
C GLY A 91 -7.63 -22.57 -17.11
N PHE A 92 -8.00 -23.51 -18.01
CA PHE A 92 -7.47 -23.61 -19.38
C PHE A 92 -8.56 -23.36 -20.44
N SER A 93 -9.44 -22.35 -20.18
CA SER A 93 -10.33 -21.87 -21.23
C SER A 93 -9.55 -21.20 -22.36
N ASP A 94 -10.15 -21.13 -23.54
CA ASP A 94 -9.61 -20.41 -24.69
C ASP A 94 -9.13 -19.00 -24.35
N LYS A 95 -9.94 -18.23 -23.64
CA LYS A 95 -9.59 -16.89 -23.15
C LYS A 95 -8.35 -16.89 -22.26
N ASN A 96 -8.22 -17.87 -21.37
CA ASN A 96 -7.07 -17.92 -20.48
C ASN A 96 -5.80 -18.42 -21.20
N LEU A 97 -5.93 -19.33 -22.15
CA LEU A 97 -4.81 -19.74 -23.02
C LEU A 97 -4.28 -18.54 -23.84
N TRP A 98 -5.16 -17.71 -24.40
CA TRP A 98 -4.76 -16.47 -25.07
C TRP A 98 -4.09 -15.47 -24.13
N ARG A 99 -4.55 -15.35 -22.88
CA ARG A 99 -3.91 -14.51 -21.85
C ARG A 99 -2.51 -15.04 -21.47
N MET A 100 -2.32 -16.35 -21.41
CA MET A 100 -0.99 -16.95 -21.18
C MET A 100 -0.03 -16.60 -22.33
N LYS A 101 -0.50 -16.68 -23.59
CA LYS A 101 0.30 -16.25 -24.75
C LYS A 101 0.66 -14.77 -24.65
N GLN A 102 -0.30 -13.88 -24.42
CA GLN A 102 -0.05 -12.45 -24.27
C GLN A 102 0.92 -12.16 -23.13
N PHE A 103 0.76 -12.83 -21.98
CA PHE A 103 1.65 -12.71 -20.84
C PHE A 103 3.11 -13.04 -21.21
N TYR A 104 3.33 -14.14 -21.90
CA TYR A 104 4.64 -14.51 -22.41
C TYR A 104 5.19 -13.45 -23.37
N GLU A 105 4.43 -13.04 -24.37
CA GLU A 105 4.84 -12.05 -25.37
C GLU A 105 5.17 -10.68 -24.76
N THR A 106 4.42 -10.27 -23.72
CA THR A 106 4.66 -9.00 -23.03
C THR A 106 5.98 -9.00 -22.27
N TYR A 107 6.36 -10.13 -21.65
CA TYR A 107 7.47 -10.14 -20.70
C TYR A 107 8.69 -10.94 -21.17
N LYS A 108 8.66 -11.61 -22.32
CA LYS A 108 9.78 -12.45 -22.82
C LYS A 108 11.10 -11.68 -22.93
N ASP A 109 11.04 -10.41 -23.28
CA ASP A 109 12.20 -9.54 -23.46
C ASP A 109 12.66 -8.83 -22.16
N PHE A 110 11.96 -9.09 -21.03
CA PHE A 110 12.23 -8.51 -19.72
C PHE A 110 12.58 -9.56 -18.65
N PRO A 111 13.68 -10.30 -18.78
CA PRO A 111 14.01 -11.40 -17.87
C PRO A 111 14.17 -10.98 -16.40
N LYS A 112 14.53 -9.71 -16.15
CA LYS A 112 14.65 -9.15 -14.79
C LYS A 112 13.32 -9.12 -14.04
N LEU A 113 12.17 -9.12 -14.73
CA LEU A 113 10.84 -9.14 -14.12
C LEU A 113 10.39 -10.55 -13.74
N SER A 114 11.00 -11.59 -14.29
CA SER A 114 10.51 -12.97 -14.18
C SER A 114 10.35 -13.44 -12.72
N THR A 115 11.24 -13.04 -11.82
CA THR A 115 11.13 -13.36 -10.39
C THR A 115 9.94 -12.65 -9.75
N ALA A 116 9.78 -11.36 -10.01
CA ALA A 116 8.71 -10.56 -9.42
C ALA A 116 7.32 -11.00 -9.90
N LEU A 117 7.18 -11.41 -11.18
CA LEU A 117 5.94 -11.95 -11.74
C LEU A 117 5.49 -13.23 -11.02
N ARG A 118 6.43 -14.08 -10.58
CA ARG A 118 6.16 -15.33 -9.83
C ARG A 118 5.75 -15.10 -8.38
N GLU A 119 6.05 -13.92 -7.83
CA GLU A 119 5.77 -13.58 -6.44
C GLU A 119 4.35 -13.08 -6.21
N ILE A 120 3.63 -12.73 -7.28
CA ILE A 120 2.24 -12.29 -7.26
C ILE A 120 1.32 -13.30 -7.96
N SER A 121 0.03 -13.32 -7.60
CA SER A 121 -0.91 -14.29 -8.18
C SER A 121 -1.17 -14.04 -9.66
N TRP A 122 -1.70 -15.07 -10.35
CA TRP A 122 -2.13 -14.93 -11.75
C TRP A 122 -3.14 -13.79 -11.96
N SER A 123 -4.09 -13.63 -11.05
CA SER A 123 -5.07 -12.55 -11.12
C SER A 123 -4.42 -11.15 -11.03
N HIS A 124 -3.40 -10.97 -10.19
CA HIS A 124 -2.63 -9.72 -10.15
C HIS A 124 -1.90 -9.48 -11.47
N ASN A 125 -1.21 -10.50 -11.99
CA ASN A 125 -0.53 -10.41 -13.28
C ASN A 125 -1.51 -10.01 -14.39
N LEU A 126 -2.69 -10.65 -14.45
CA LEU A 126 -3.74 -10.32 -15.42
C LEU A 126 -4.23 -8.87 -15.29
N THR A 127 -4.48 -8.41 -14.08
CA THR A 127 -4.93 -7.03 -13.83
C THR A 127 -3.87 -6.04 -14.33
N ILE A 128 -2.61 -6.25 -13.99
CA ILE A 128 -1.52 -5.35 -14.36
C ILE A 128 -1.36 -5.29 -15.88
N PHE A 129 -1.14 -6.43 -16.53
CA PHE A 129 -0.85 -6.40 -17.97
C PHE A 129 -2.05 -5.99 -18.83
N SER A 130 -3.28 -6.15 -18.34
CA SER A 130 -4.47 -5.71 -19.08
C SER A 130 -4.76 -4.21 -18.91
N ARG A 131 -4.35 -3.59 -17.80
CA ARG A 131 -4.68 -2.21 -17.47
C ARG A 131 -3.52 -1.22 -17.60
N CYS A 132 -2.28 -1.70 -17.47
CA CYS A 132 -1.08 -0.90 -17.56
C CYS A 132 -0.48 -1.00 -18.97
N LYS A 133 -0.15 0.14 -19.58
CA LYS A 133 0.26 0.17 -20.99
C LYS A 133 1.77 0.08 -21.17
N THR A 134 2.56 0.61 -20.23
CA THR A 134 4.02 0.64 -20.34
C THR A 134 4.65 -0.36 -19.37
N ILE A 135 5.87 -0.79 -19.69
CA ILE A 135 6.64 -1.73 -18.86
C ILE A 135 7.02 -1.09 -17.52
N GLU A 136 7.24 0.22 -17.50
CA GLU A 136 7.55 1.00 -16.30
C GLU A 136 6.35 0.98 -15.34
N GLU A 137 5.15 1.29 -15.85
CA GLU A 137 3.90 1.23 -15.08
C GLU A 137 3.65 -0.18 -14.55
N GLN A 138 3.81 -1.21 -15.39
CA GLN A 138 3.64 -2.60 -14.98
C GLN A 138 4.65 -3.00 -13.89
N THR A 139 5.94 -2.64 -14.08
CA THR A 139 7.00 -2.91 -13.10
C THR A 139 6.71 -2.25 -11.76
N PHE A 140 6.22 -1.02 -11.77
CA PHE A 140 5.81 -0.29 -10.57
C PHE A 140 4.74 -1.07 -9.80
N TYR A 141 3.63 -1.45 -10.45
CA TYR A 141 2.53 -2.15 -9.79
C TYR A 141 2.87 -3.60 -9.39
N ILE A 142 3.76 -4.30 -10.11
CA ILE A 142 4.26 -5.62 -9.70
C ILE A 142 5.01 -5.49 -8.37
N LYS A 143 5.96 -4.56 -8.26
CA LYS A 143 6.73 -4.32 -7.04
C LYS A 143 5.83 -3.89 -5.87
N LEU A 144 4.94 -2.95 -6.14
CA LEU A 144 4.02 -2.41 -5.15
C LEU A 144 3.05 -3.46 -4.62
N SER A 145 2.48 -4.29 -5.50
CA SER A 145 1.58 -5.38 -5.11
C SER A 145 2.24 -6.39 -4.16
N LYS A 146 3.53 -6.67 -4.38
CA LYS A 146 4.32 -7.51 -3.49
C LYS A 146 4.59 -6.81 -2.16
N GLN A 147 5.02 -5.56 -2.19
CA GLN A 147 5.41 -4.77 -1.02
C GLN A 147 4.21 -4.53 -0.10
N GLU A 148 3.10 -4.05 -0.67
CA GLU A 148 1.88 -3.70 0.06
C GLU A 148 0.95 -4.90 0.28
N ASN A 149 1.27 -6.04 -0.33
CA ASN A 149 0.44 -7.25 -0.26
C ASN A 149 -1.04 -6.97 -0.63
N TYR A 150 -1.26 -6.18 -1.67
CA TYR A 150 -2.59 -5.81 -2.13
C TYR A 150 -3.44 -7.03 -2.49
N SER A 151 -4.75 -6.92 -2.27
CA SER A 151 -5.72 -7.76 -2.96
C SER A 151 -5.84 -7.31 -4.43
N CYS A 152 -6.34 -8.18 -5.32
CA CYS A 152 -6.59 -7.78 -6.71
C CYS A 152 -7.53 -6.57 -6.80
N ARG A 153 -8.50 -6.46 -5.89
CA ARG A 153 -9.43 -5.33 -5.84
C ARG A 153 -8.73 -4.03 -5.45
N GLU A 154 -7.83 -4.08 -4.48
CA GLU A 154 -7.07 -2.91 -4.08
C GLU A 154 -6.06 -2.51 -5.16
N LEU A 155 -5.38 -3.47 -5.77
CA LEU A 155 -4.51 -3.20 -6.92
C LEU A 155 -5.28 -2.49 -8.04
N ASP A 156 -6.47 -2.99 -8.40
CA ASP A 156 -7.32 -2.39 -9.42
C ASP A 156 -7.74 -0.96 -9.07
N ARG A 157 -8.07 -0.71 -7.80
CA ARG A 157 -8.34 0.62 -7.25
C ARG A 157 -7.14 1.56 -7.41
N GLN A 158 -5.94 1.12 -7.01
CA GLN A 158 -4.71 1.94 -7.09
C GLN A 158 -4.34 2.27 -8.54
N ILE A 159 -4.56 1.35 -9.47
CA ILE A 159 -4.41 1.61 -10.91
C ILE A 159 -5.45 2.65 -11.39
N SER A 160 -6.71 2.53 -10.95
CA SER A 160 -7.77 3.50 -11.27
C SER A 160 -7.49 4.87 -10.68
N ALA A 161 -6.89 4.93 -9.49
CA ALA A 161 -6.46 6.15 -8.83
C ALA A 161 -5.16 6.73 -9.42
N SER A 162 -4.63 6.14 -10.51
CA SER A 162 -3.42 6.60 -11.21
C SER A 162 -2.20 6.78 -10.28
N LEU A 163 -2.00 5.82 -9.37
CA LEU A 163 -0.93 5.93 -8.38
C LEU A 163 0.45 6.03 -9.02
N PHE A 164 0.70 5.32 -10.14
CA PHE A 164 1.96 5.42 -10.88
C PHE A 164 2.21 6.85 -11.35
N GLU A 165 1.27 7.43 -12.07
CA GLU A 165 1.39 8.77 -12.63
C GLU A 165 1.55 9.81 -11.51
N ARG A 166 0.75 9.74 -10.45
CA ARG A 166 0.86 10.63 -9.28
C ARG A 166 2.21 10.52 -8.59
N THR A 167 2.75 9.30 -8.47
CA THR A 167 4.06 9.08 -7.85
C THR A 167 5.20 9.63 -8.70
N MET A 168 5.11 9.49 -10.03
CA MET A 168 6.15 9.98 -10.95
C MET A 168 6.12 11.51 -11.11
N ILE A 169 4.94 12.14 -11.05
CA ILE A 169 4.77 13.59 -11.13
C ILE A 169 5.04 14.24 -9.77
N GLY A 170 4.68 13.56 -8.68
CA GLY A 170 4.74 14.12 -7.33
C GLY A 170 6.16 14.35 -6.85
N ASN A 171 6.44 15.58 -6.46
CA ASN A 171 7.61 15.92 -5.65
C ASN A 171 7.15 15.96 -4.21
N ALA A 172 7.44 14.91 -3.41
CA ALA A 172 7.07 14.90 -2.01
C ALA A 172 7.62 16.13 -1.28
N HIS A 173 6.73 17.07 -0.97
CA HIS A 173 7.07 18.31 -0.26
C HIS A 173 7.22 18.01 1.22
N SER A 174 8.46 17.85 1.65
CA SER A 174 8.82 17.55 3.04
C SER A 174 9.90 18.49 3.55
N SER A 175 9.91 18.69 4.88
CA SER A 175 10.94 19.52 5.53
C SER A 175 12.36 18.96 5.33
N PRO A 176 13.40 19.81 5.41
CA PRO A 176 14.80 19.37 5.25
C PRO A 176 15.21 18.27 6.23
N ILE A 177 14.67 18.27 7.44
CA ILE A 177 14.94 17.24 8.45
C ILE A 177 14.42 15.88 7.99
N LEU A 178 13.24 15.79 7.40
CA LEU A 178 12.72 14.56 6.84
C LEU A 178 13.58 14.07 5.66
N LYS A 179 14.09 14.98 4.82
CA LYS A 179 14.96 14.62 3.70
C LYS A 179 16.32 14.08 4.14
N ASN A 180 16.88 14.59 5.24
CA ASN A 180 18.25 14.28 5.67
C ASN A 180 18.37 13.06 6.60
N ASN A 181 17.39 12.81 7.48
CA ASN A 181 17.51 11.81 8.53
C ASN A 181 17.06 10.39 8.14
N THR A 182 16.29 10.24 7.04
CA THR A 182 15.65 8.97 6.70
C THR A 182 15.52 8.74 5.19
N ALA A 183 16.36 9.38 4.39
CA ALA A 183 16.16 9.56 2.95
C ALA A 183 15.94 8.27 2.12
N LYS A 184 16.34 7.09 2.59
CA LYS A 184 16.08 5.83 1.88
C LYS A 184 14.75 5.17 2.28
N ASP A 185 14.30 5.36 3.50
CA ASP A 185 13.10 4.67 4.04
C ASP A 185 11.84 5.54 3.93
N LEU A 186 11.98 6.86 3.83
CA LEU A 186 10.87 7.81 3.65
C LEU A 186 10.41 7.95 2.20
N VAL A 187 11.30 7.71 1.23
CA VAL A 187 10.93 7.73 -0.20
C VAL A 187 10.01 6.54 -0.46
N GLY A 188 8.72 6.76 -0.42
CA GLY A 188 7.67 5.77 -0.61
C GLY A 188 6.81 5.48 0.62
N ALA A 189 7.22 5.91 1.83
CA ALA A 189 6.39 5.76 3.04
C ALA A 189 5.18 6.72 3.04
N PHE A 190 5.33 7.90 2.43
CA PHE A 190 4.30 8.93 2.34
C PHE A 190 4.06 9.35 0.90
N LYS A 191 2.81 9.66 0.56
CA LYS A 191 2.40 10.13 -0.75
C LYS A 191 2.27 11.66 -0.76
N ASP A 192 2.60 12.27 -1.88
CA ASP A 192 2.38 13.71 -2.11
C ASP A 192 0.89 14.05 -2.31
N SER A 193 0.11 13.07 -2.77
CA SER A 193 -1.32 13.17 -3.01
C SER A 193 -2.04 11.89 -2.63
N TYR A 194 -3.17 12.01 -1.94
CA TYR A 194 -4.06 10.92 -1.51
C TYR A 194 -5.39 11.00 -2.23
N ILE A 195 -6.03 9.85 -2.49
CA ILE A 195 -7.32 9.77 -3.15
C ILE A 195 -8.34 9.17 -2.20
N PHE A 196 -9.35 9.96 -1.84
CA PHE A 196 -10.41 9.64 -0.87
C PHE A 196 -11.78 9.52 -1.54
N GLU A 197 -11.84 8.99 -2.76
CA GLU A 197 -13.08 8.80 -3.52
C GLU A 197 -14.10 7.92 -2.80
N PHE A 198 -13.62 7.05 -1.91
CA PHE A 198 -14.45 6.16 -1.09
C PHE A 198 -15.29 6.89 -0.04
N LEU A 199 -15.00 8.17 0.25
CA LEU A 199 -15.74 8.95 1.25
C LEU A 199 -17.10 9.39 0.74
N ASN A 200 -17.30 9.50 -0.57
CA ASN A 200 -18.53 9.99 -1.19
C ASN A 200 -19.02 11.32 -0.57
N LEU A 201 -18.10 12.25 -0.31
CA LEU A 201 -18.41 13.54 0.27
C LEU A 201 -19.13 14.43 -0.73
N PRO A 202 -20.04 15.34 -0.28
CA PRO A 202 -20.60 16.37 -1.13
C PRO A 202 -19.51 17.32 -1.63
N GLU A 203 -19.84 18.23 -2.54
CA GLU A 203 -18.90 19.22 -3.08
C GLU A 203 -18.33 20.15 -1.99
N PHE A 204 -19.19 20.54 -1.04
CA PHE A 204 -18.81 21.34 0.13
C PHE A 204 -18.98 20.51 1.40
N TYR A 205 -17.94 20.45 2.19
CA TYR A 205 -17.90 19.73 3.47
C TYR A 205 -16.93 20.41 4.44
N SER A 206 -17.18 20.23 5.73
CA SER A 206 -16.35 20.72 6.82
C SER A 206 -15.20 19.74 7.16
N GLU A 207 -14.20 20.22 7.92
CA GLU A 207 -13.13 19.36 8.46
C GLU A 207 -13.70 18.22 9.31
N SER A 208 -14.73 18.48 10.14
CA SER A 208 -15.41 17.45 10.94
C SER A 208 -16.14 16.39 10.08
N GLU A 209 -16.69 16.77 8.93
CA GLU A 209 -17.33 15.81 8.01
C GLU A 209 -16.28 14.97 7.31
N LEU A 210 -15.15 15.56 6.90
CA LEU A 210 -14.01 14.84 6.36
C LEU A 210 -13.48 13.84 7.38
N GLN A 211 -13.20 14.27 8.61
CA GLN A 211 -12.70 13.44 9.69
C GLN A 211 -13.64 12.26 9.96
N ARG A 212 -14.93 12.52 10.16
CA ARG A 212 -15.94 11.46 10.38
C ARG A 212 -16.02 10.49 9.22
N GLY A 213 -15.91 10.98 7.99
CA GLY A 213 -15.85 10.14 6.79
C GLY A 213 -14.65 9.20 6.81
N LEU A 214 -13.46 9.71 7.12
CA LEU A 214 -12.21 8.93 7.23
C LEU A 214 -12.30 7.86 8.33
N ILE A 215 -12.87 8.21 9.48
CA ILE A 215 -13.08 7.25 10.58
C ILE A 215 -14.07 6.16 10.16
N LYS A 216 -15.18 6.52 9.55
CA LYS A 216 -16.17 5.55 9.06
C LYS A 216 -15.58 4.58 8.04
N GLU A 217 -14.75 5.07 7.15
CA GLU A 217 -14.11 4.29 6.08
C GLU A 217 -12.65 3.97 6.43
N MET A 218 -12.30 3.81 7.71
CA MET A 218 -10.93 3.63 8.22
C MET A 218 -10.16 2.53 7.47
N LYS A 219 -10.81 1.44 7.10
CA LYS A 219 -10.16 0.38 6.32
C LYS A 219 -9.66 0.87 4.96
N ALA A 220 -10.47 1.63 4.23
CA ALA A 220 -10.09 2.19 2.94
C ALA A 220 -9.03 3.28 3.11
N PHE A 221 -9.14 4.07 4.18
CA PHE A 221 -8.15 5.09 4.52
C PHE A 221 -6.77 4.48 4.82
N ILE A 222 -6.67 3.46 5.66
CA ILE A 222 -5.40 2.77 5.94
C ILE A 222 -4.81 2.13 4.66
N LEU A 223 -5.64 1.55 3.78
CA LEU A 223 -5.18 1.03 2.51
C LEU A 223 -4.66 2.13 1.56
N GLU A 224 -5.24 3.32 1.63
CA GLU A 224 -4.72 4.47 0.88
C GLU A 224 -3.44 5.03 1.51
N LEU A 225 -3.32 5.09 2.84
CA LEU A 225 -2.08 5.52 3.52
C LEU A 225 -0.92 4.55 3.23
N GLY A 226 -1.16 3.26 3.43
CA GLY A 226 -0.18 2.18 3.35
C GLY A 226 -0.28 1.25 4.55
N ARG A 227 0.15 0.00 4.39
CA ARG A 227 -0.04 -1.08 5.39
C ARG A 227 0.74 -0.89 6.70
N ASP A 228 1.73 -0.01 6.72
CA ASP A 228 2.54 0.23 7.91
C ASP A 228 1.94 1.26 8.87
N PHE A 229 0.79 1.85 8.51
CA PHE A 229 0.04 2.73 9.38
C PHE A 229 -0.88 1.96 10.33
N LEU A 230 -0.78 2.25 11.61
CA LEU A 230 -1.66 1.74 12.67
C LEU A 230 -2.40 2.93 13.30
N PHE A 231 -3.73 2.88 13.28
CA PHE A 231 -4.57 3.91 13.88
C PHE A 231 -4.48 3.86 15.41
N ILE A 232 -4.20 5.01 16.04
CA ILE A 232 -4.15 5.17 17.50
C ILE A 232 -5.44 5.84 17.99
N GLY A 233 -5.86 6.94 17.37
CA GLY A 233 -7.06 7.66 17.79
C GLY A 233 -7.38 8.86 16.91
N GLU A 234 -8.61 9.35 17.09
CA GLU A 234 -9.12 10.61 16.58
C GLU A 234 -9.25 11.62 17.72
N GLU A 235 -9.22 12.93 17.40
CA GLU A 235 -9.26 14.00 18.41
C GLU A 235 -8.35 13.68 19.60
N TYR A 236 -7.12 13.26 19.28
CA TYR A 236 -6.19 12.77 20.29
C TYR A 236 -5.76 13.91 21.21
N LYS A 237 -6.18 13.83 22.47
CA LYS A 237 -5.97 14.88 23.47
C LYS A 237 -4.51 14.96 23.89
N LEU A 238 -3.94 16.16 23.79
CA LEU A 238 -2.66 16.55 24.38
C LEU A 238 -2.92 17.62 25.45
N GLN A 239 -2.33 17.45 26.63
CA GLN A 239 -2.38 18.47 27.67
C GLN A 239 -1.00 19.10 27.79
N VAL A 240 -0.90 20.41 27.51
CA VAL A 240 0.32 21.16 27.65
C VAL A 240 0.06 22.33 28.61
N GLY A 241 0.71 22.31 29.73
CA GLY A 241 0.39 23.23 30.83
C GLY A 241 -1.05 23.01 31.32
N ASN A 242 -1.85 24.09 31.35
CA ASN A 242 -3.26 24.07 31.76
C ASN A 242 -4.23 24.05 30.55
N SER A 243 -3.74 23.80 29.32
CA SER A 243 -4.55 23.86 28.12
C SER A 243 -4.62 22.49 27.45
N ASP A 244 -5.79 22.16 26.93
CA ASP A 244 -6.05 20.95 26.16
C ASP A 244 -5.98 21.27 24.67
N PHE A 245 -5.31 20.40 23.92
CA PHE A 245 -5.18 20.46 22.46
C PHE A 245 -5.58 19.11 21.87
N TYR A 246 -5.99 19.09 20.60
CA TYR A 246 -6.51 17.89 19.97
C TYR A 246 -5.89 17.72 18.58
N ILE A 247 -5.27 16.54 18.34
CA ILE A 247 -4.79 16.15 17.03
C ILE A 247 -5.94 15.48 16.29
N ASP A 248 -6.23 15.87 15.04
CA ASP A 248 -7.34 15.32 14.29
C ASP A 248 -7.27 13.80 14.19
N LEU A 249 -6.12 13.25 13.72
CA LEU A 249 -5.89 11.80 13.64
C LEU A 249 -4.45 11.48 14.05
N LEU A 250 -4.28 10.50 14.92
CA LEU A 250 -2.97 10.00 15.34
C LEU A 250 -2.79 8.55 14.88
N PHE A 251 -1.65 8.30 14.25
CA PHE A 251 -1.22 6.98 13.81
C PHE A 251 0.17 6.64 14.36
N TYR A 252 0.53 5.36 14.27
CA TYR A 252 1.88 4.86 14.43
C TYR A 252 2.34 4.24 13.12
N HIS A 253 3.54 4.58 12.65
CA HIS A 253 4.13 4.01 11.45
C HIS A 253 5.16 2.94 11.82
N ARG A 254 4.85 1.67 11.53
CA ARG A 254 5.65 0.50 11.93
C ARG A 254 7.05 0.50 11.35
N GLY A 255 7.19 0.80 10.06
CA GLY A 255 8.48 0.78 9.37
C GLY A 255 9.41 1.89 9.87
N LEU A 256 8.85 3.07 10.16
CA LEU A 256 9.60 4.22 10.67
C LEU A 256 9.69 4.27 12.20
N GLN A 257 8.93 3.42 12.89
CA GLN A 257 8.89 3.35 14.36
C GLN A 257 8.63 4.71 15.01
N CYS A 258 7.65 5.46 14.52
CA CYS A 258 7.31 6.80 15.01
C CYS A 258 5.80 7.04 15.03
N LEU A 259 5.39 8.02 15.83
CA LEU A 259 4.05 8.58 15.79
C LEU A 259 3.88 9.45 14.54
N VAL A 260 2.69 9.43 13.95
CA VAL A 260 2.34 10.25 12.78
C VAL A 260 1.05 11.00 13.09
N ALA A 261 1.16 12.32 13.20
CA ALA A 261 0.04 13.23 13.42
C ALA A 261 -0.48 13.74 12.07
N PHE A 262 -1.78 13.58 11.83
CA PHE A 262 -2.46 14.18 10.68
C PHE A 262 -3.26 15.39 11.15
N GLU A 263 -3.10 16.50 10.43
CA GLU A 263 -3.92 17.69 10.51
C GLU A 263 -4.70 17.84 9.21
N LEU A 264 -6.02 17.99 9.31
CA LEU A 264 -6.94 18.03 8.18
C LEU A 264 -7.33 19.47 7.86
N LYS A 265 -7.26 19.86 6.59
CA LYS A 265 -7.72 21.14 6.09
C LYS A 265 -8.59 20.95 4.86
N THR A 266 -9.75 21.59 4.82
CA THR A 266 -10.68 21.52 3.69
C THR A 266 -10.50 22.64 2.67
N ASP A 267 -9.51 23.50 2.91
CA ASP A 267 -9.12 24.60 2.03
C ASP A 267 -7.73 24.36 1.41
N LYS A 268 -7.24 25.38 0.68
CA LYS A 268 -5.89 25.42 0.13
C LYS A 268 -4.87 25.59 1.25
N PHE A 269 -3.71 24.96 1.12
CA PHE A 269 -2.58 25.11 2.04
C PHE A 269 -2.22 26.58 2.28
N ARG A 270 -2.01 26.91 3.55
CA ARG A 270 -1.45 28.19 4.02
C ARG A 270 -0.31 27.94 5.02
N PRO A 271 0.74 28.79 5.01
CA PRO A 271 1.89 28.63 5.92
C PRO A 271 1.51 28.62 7.42
N ASP A 272 0.45 29.31 7.81
CA ASP A 272 -0.03 29.36 9.20
C ASP A 272 -0.55 28.01 9.72
N HIS A 273 -0.99 27.10 8.84
CA HIS A 273 -1.41 25.74 9.21
C HIS A 273 -0.29 24.91 9.84
N LEU A 274 0.98 25.21 9.52
CA LEU A 274 2.13 24.48 10.08
C LEU A 274 2.37 24.77 11.56
N GLY A 275 1.94 25.90 12.06
CA GLY A 275 2.18 26.31 13.45
C GLY A 275 1.56 25.34 14.45
N GLN A 276 0.31 24.97 14.24
CA GLN A 276 -0.42 24.01 15.06
C GLN A 276 0.21 22.62 15.01
N LEU A 277 0.49 22.12 13.82
CA LEU A 277 1.10 20.81 13.61
C LEU A 277 2.49 20.71 14.27
N ASN A 278 3.34 21.73 14.10
CA ASN A 278 4.66 21.77 14.74
C ASN A 278 4.58 21.74 16.27
N PHE A 279 3.60 22.43 16.85
CA PHE A 279 3.35 22.37 18.28
C PHE A 279 2.93 20.96 18.74
N TYR A 280 2.08 20.28 17.96
CA TYR A 280 1.68 18.91 18.27
C TYR A 280 2.85 17.93 18.23
N LEU A 281 3.76 18.07 17.25
CA LEU A 281 4.94 17.21 17.17
C LEU A 281 5.85 17.35 18.38
N GLU A 282 6.08 18.58 18.83
CA GLU A 282 6.89 18.84 20.03
C GLU A 282 6.24 18.23 21.27
N ALA A 283 4.90 18.37 21.42
CA ALA A 283 4.18 17.79 22.55
C ALA A 283 4.18 16.25 22.51
N LEU A 284 4.00 15.65 21.32
CA LEU A 284 4.09 14.20 21.15
C LEU A 284 5.49 13.67 21.52
N ASP A 285 6.53 14.35 21.08
CA ASP A 285 7.92 13.91 21.33
C ASP A 285 8.33 14.03 22.79
N ARG A 286 7.79 15.00 23.53
CA ARG A 286 8.07 15.17 24.96
C ARG A 286 7.25 14.28 25.86
N ASP A 287 5.94 14.16 25.58
CA ASP A 287 5.00 13.65 26.56
C ASP A 287 4.43 12.27 26.20
N VAL A 288 4.41 11.88 24.92
CA VAL A 288 3.75 10.67 24.44
C VAL A 288 4.72 9.62 23.90
N LYS A 289 5.68 10.06 23.09
CA LYS A 289 6.68 9.21 22.42
C LYS A 289 7.46 8.37 23.42
N LYS A 290 7.69 7.10 23.10
CA LYS A 290 8.54 6.21 23.91
C LYS A 290 10.03 6.45 23.61
N PRO A 291 10.94 6.13 24.57
CA PRO A 291 12.39 6.37 24.40
C PRO A 291 13.03 5.68 23.19
N ASN A 292 12.46 4.56 22.74
CA ASN A 292 12.94 3.78 21.61
C ASN A 292 12.27 4.13 20.26
N GLU A 293 11.40 5.12 20.25
CA GLU A 293 10.73 5.58 19.04
C GLU A 293 11.46 6.77 18.42
N ASN A 294 11.39 6.85 17.11
CA ASN A 294 11.92 7.97 16.34
C ASN A 294 11.05 9.24 16.55
N PRO A 295 11.55 10.42 16.23
CA PRO A 295 10.78 11.65 16.30
C PRO A 295 9.47 11.55 15.52
N SER A 296 8.41 12.13 16.08
CA SER A 296 7.08 12.14 15.50
C SER A 296 7.06 12.89 14.17
N ILE A 297 6.24 12.44 13.22
CA ILE A 297 6.11 13.05 11.89
C ILE A 297 4.73 13.70 11.77
N GLY A 298 4.68 14.91 11.22
CA GLY A 298 3.45 15.62 10.91
C GLY A 298 3.08 15.55 9.45
N ILE A 299 1.83 15.25 9.16
CA ILE A 299 1.26 15.29 7.81
C ILE A 299 0.08 16.26 7.82
N LEU A 300 0.22 17.36 7.08
CA LEU A 300 -0.88 18.26 6.82
C LEU A 300 -1.57 17.84 5.52
N LEU A 301 -2.83 17.43 5.61
CA LEU A 301 -3.67 17.07 4.47
C LEU A 301 -4.54 18.26 4.10
N CYS A 302 -4.39 18.78 2.88
CA CYS A 302 -5.16 19.91 2.37
C CYS A 302 -5.83 19.58 1.02
N LYS A 303 -6.91 20.29 0.70
CA LYS A 303 -7.67 20.07 -0.55
C LYS A 303 -6.90 20.50 -1.79
N ASP A 304 -6.02 21.50 -1.66
CA ASP A 304 -5.19 22.05 -2.72
C ASP A 304 -3.89 22.65 -2.13
N LYS A 305 -2.83 22.68 -2.91
CA LYS A 305 -1.56 23.30 -2.50
C LYS A 305 -0.85 23.95 -3.69
N ASP A 306 -0.12 25.00 -3.40
CA ASP A 306 0.87 25.57 -4.32
C ASP A 306 2.25 25.04 -3.91
N SER A 307 2.92 24.37 -4.84
CA SER A 307 4.20 23.70 -4.58
C SER A 307 5.29 24.68 -4.13
N GLU A 308 5.34 25.88 -4.72
CA GLU A 308 6.31 26.89 -4.36
C GLU A 308 6.05 27.45 -2.96
N VAL A 309 4.78 27.72 -2.62
CA VAL A 309 4.38 28.18 -1.27
C VAL A 309 4.71 27.13 -0.22
N VAL A 310 4.47 25.85 -0.50
CA VAL A 310 4.81 24.74 0.41
C VAL A 310 6.32 24.65 0.59
N GLU A 311 7.10 24.72 -0.49
CA GLU A 311 8.56 24.68 -0.43
C GLU A 311 9.12 25.82 0.43
N TYR A 312 8.66 27.05 0.23
CA TYR A 312 9.05 28.20 1.06
C TYR A 312 8.68 28.01 2.52
N ALA A 313 7.47 27.54 2.79
CA ALA A 313 6.99 27.33 4.17
C ALA A 313 7.78 26.24 4.93
N LEU A 314 8.19 25.18 4.23
CA LEU A 314 8.95 24.06 4.81
C LEU A 314 10.46 24.27 4.83
N SER A 315 11.00 25.20 4.02
CA SER A 315 12.45 25.37 3.82
C SER A 315 13.26 25.59 5.10
N ARG A 316 12.67 26.22 6.11
CA ARG A 316 13.29 26.47 7.42
C ARG A 316 12.63 25.70 8.56
N SER A 317 11.75 24.74 8.26
CA SER A 317 11.10 23.95 9.28
C SER A 317 12.11 23.00 9.93
N LEU A 318 12.20 23.07 11.25
CA LEU A 318 12.96 22.13 12.08
C LEU A 318 12.12 20.92 12.48
N SER A 319 10.83 20.91 12.23
CA SER A 319 9.94 19.81 12.52
C SER A 319 9.87 18.83 11.33
N PRO A 320 9.81 17.52 11.57
CA PRO A 320 9.66 16.52 10.51
C PRO A 320 8.22 16.54 9.96
N THR A 321 7.94 17.50 9.10
CA THR A 321 6.60 17.80 8.57
C THR A 321 6.56 17.68 7.06
N MET A 322 5.42 17.19 6.56
CA MET A 322 5.10 17.15 5.14
C MET A 322 3.71 17.74 4.88
N VAL A 323 3.51 18.29 3.68
CA VAL A 323 2.22 18.79 3.20
C VAL A 323 1.80 17.94 2.01
N ALA A 324 0.68 17.26 2.14
CA ALA A 324 0.10 16.42 1.09
C ALA A 324 -1.27 16.95 0.67
N GLU A 325 -1.57 16.81 -0.61
CA GLU A 325 -2.88 17.11 -1.16
C GLU A 325 -3.79 15.89 -1.06
N TYR A 326 -5.10 16.07 -0.93
CA TYR A 326 -6.06 14.99 -1.14
C TYR A 326 -7.14 15.37 -2.15
N LYS A 327 -7.65 14.37 -2.86
CA LYS A 327 -8.77 14.49 -3.80
C LYS A 327 -9.87 13.52 -3.39
N THR A 328 -11.12 13.97 -3.47
CA THR A 328 -12.32 13.17 -3.17
C THR A 328 -12.92 12.50 -4.42
N GLN A 329 -12.25 12.63 -5.56
CA GLN A 329 -12.62 12.02 -6.83
C GLN A 329 -11.41 11.35 -7.47
N LEU A 330 -11.68 10.34 -8.30
CA LEU A 330 -10.62 9.71 -9.09
C LEU A 330 -10.04 10.73 -10.07
N PRO A 331 -8.71 10.76 -10.24
CA PRO A 331 -8.07 11.66 -11.19
C PRO A 331 -8.34 11.23 -12.63
N ASP A 332 -8.29 12.19 -13.55
CA ASP A 332 -8.26 11.88 -14.98
C ASP A 332 -6.89 11.32 -15.36
N LYS A 333 -6.86 10.01 -15.62
CA LYS A 333 -5.64 9.28 -15.97
C LYS A 333 -5.00 9.80 -17.25
N GLN A 334 -5.79 10.23 -18.25
CA GLN A 334 -5.26 10.73 -19.52
C GLN A 334 -4.53 12.06 -19.32
N LEU A 335 -5.12 12.96 -18.52
CA LEU A 335 -4.49 14.23 -18.18
C LEU A 335 -3.18 14.04 -17.41
N LEU A 336 -3.14 13.09 -16.47
CA LEU A 336 -1.91 12.78 -15.74
C LEU A 336 -0.83 12.17 -16.64
N GLN A 337 -1.21 11.31 -17.58
CA GLN A 337 -0.28 10.74 -18.56
C GLN A 337 0.31 11.82 -19.48
N GLN A 338 -0.50 12.79 -19.92
CA GLN A 338 -0.01 13.92 -20.69
C GLN A 338 1.02 14.75 -19.91
N LYS A 339 0.70 15.12 -18.68
CA LYS A 339 1.65 15.83 -17.79
C LYS A 339 2.94 15.05 -17.55
N LEU A 340 2.85 13.75 -17.40
CA LEU A 340 4.02 12.90 -17.23
C LEU A 340 4.91 12.90 -18.48
N HIS A 341 4.33 12.84 -19.68
CA HIS A 341 5.05 12.97 -20.94
C HIS A 341 5.75 14.32 -21.07
N GLU A 342 5.04 15.42 -20.78
CA GLU A 342 5.61 16.77 -20.82
C GLU A 342 6.82 16.91 -19.88
N LEU A 343 6.78 16.30 -18.70
CA LEU A 343 7.89 16.30 -17.74
C LEU A 343 9.11 15.53 -18.27
N PHE A 344 8.92 14.39 -18.92
CA PHE A 344 10.03 13.62 -19.49
C PHE A 344 10.64 14.32 -20.71
N ASP A 345 9.81 14.89 -21.57
CA ASP A 345 10.26 15.61 -22.76
C ASP A 345 11.03 16.90 -22.40
N SER A 346 10.69 17.55 -21.30
CA SER A 346 11.39 18.74 -20.81
C SER A 346 12.75 18.44 -20.14
N GLN A 347 13.03 17.18 -19.81
CA GLN A 347 14.30 16.73 -19.21
C GLN A 347 15.25 16.08 -20.23
N SER A 348 14.80 15.89 -21.47
CA SER A 348 15.59 15.37 -22.59
C SER A 348 16.19 16.48 -23.40
#